data_f0495d9eebb14bfe0af0d66937d54914
#
_entry.id   f0495d9eebb14bfe0af0d66937d54914
#
_cell.length_a   1.000
_cell.length_b   1.000
_cell.length_c   1.000
_cell.angle_alpha   90.00
_cell.angle_beta   90.00
_cell.angle_gamma   90.00
#
_symmetry.space_group_name_H-M   'P 1'
#
loop_
_entity.id
_entity.type
_entity.pdbx_description
1 polymer ?
#
loop_
_entity_poly.entity_id
_entity_poly.type
_entity_poly.pdbx_seq_one_letter_code
_entity_poly.pdbx_strand_id
1 'polypeptide(L)'
;MKFEIVSKYADANLSLPIRKTQASAGYDFQVAEDTYIPSCAHLINELAAAQITSDYCDHEVLLLSEVAALTKSSHCKPTLVPTGIKCKMPKDTYLELSVRSSCPLKHWLILANGVGIIDADYYNNPDNEGHIFFQIINLSPFDIMLKKGDAIGQGIFKKYYLADDDMVTALRQGGFGSTDIVDVLDLFGTPNAQEADYIQLGIDLFNS
;
A
#
# COMPACT_ATOMS: atom_id res chain seq x y z
N MET A 1 23.90 -9.77 -3.45
CA MET A 1 22.50 -9.39 -3.69
C MET A 1 21.98 -10.23 -4.83
N LYS A 2 20.77 -10.76 -4.72
CA LYS A 2 20.18 -11.65 -5.75
C LYS A 2 18.66 -11.51 -5.73
N PHE A 3 18.05 -11.37 -6.90
CA PHE A 3 16.61 -11.52 -7.09
C PHE A 3 16.28 -12.97 -7.42
N GLU A 4 15.17 -13.48 -6.90
CA GLU A 4 14.65 -14.83 -7.14
C GLU A 4 13.13 -14.73 -7.32
N ILE A 5 12.56 -15.71 -8.03
CA ILE A 5 11.10 -15.84 -8.19
C ILE A 5 10.58 -16.59 -6.96
N VAL A 6 9.46 -16.14 -6.37
CA VAL A 6 8.79 -16.85 -5.27
C VAL A 6 8.09 -18.11 -5.80
N SER A 7 7.91 -19.11 -4.94
CA SER A 7 7.38 -20.44 -5.33
C SER A 7 6.03 -20.36 -6.04
N LYS A 8 5.13 -19.45 -5.60
CA LYS A 8 3.82 -19.22 -6.25
C LYS A 8 3.91 -18.96 -7.75
N TYR A 9 5.02 -18.35 -8.21
CA TYR A 9 5.21 -17.92 -9.60
C TYR A 9 6.31 -18.71 -10.34
N ALA A 10 6.74 -19.85 -9.82
CA ALA A 10 7.84 -20.64 -10.40
C ALA A 10 7.61 -20.96 -11.89
N ASP A 11 6.38 -21.28 -12.28
CA ASP A 11 6.01 -21.62 -13.65
C ASP A 11 5.43 -20.45 -14.45
N ALA A 12 5.45 -19.23 -13.88
CA ALA A 12 4.80 -18.07 -14.49
C ALA A 12 5.64 -17.37 -15.57
N ASN A 13 6.85 -17.85 -15.88
CA ASN A 13 7.77 -17.26 -16.87
C ASN A 13 7.97 -15.76 -16.64
N LEU A 14 8.28 -15.36 -15.40
CA LEU A 14 8.56 -13.97 -15.02
C LEU A 14 10.01 -13.60 -15.35
N SER A 15 10.22 -12.33 -15.69
CA SER A 15 11.57 -11.77 -15.81
C SER A 15 12.06 -11.23 -14.47
N LEU A 16 13.30 -11.53 -14.11
CA LEU A 16 13.94 -10.90 -12.95
C LEU A 16 14.15 -9.40 -13.18
N PRO A 17 14.13 -8.57 -12.12
CA PRO A 17 14.40 -7.15 -12.22
C PRO A 17 15.79 -6.86 -12.82
N ILE A 18 15.83 -5.94 -13.78
CA ILE A 18 17.07 -5.55 -14.47
C ILE A 18 17.21 -4.02 -14.54
N ARG A 19 18.44 -3.55 -14.57
CA ARG A 19 18.73 -2.15 -14.90
C ARG A 19 18.67 -1.97 -16.41
N LYS A 20 18.07 -0.86 -16.86
CA LYS A 20 17.89 -0.60 -18.31
C LYS A 20 19.11 0.03 -18.96
N THR A 21 19.98 0.69 -18.19
CA THR A 21 21.20 1.34 -18.71
C THR A 21 22.38 1.07 -17.78
N GLN A 22 23.60 1.25 -18.30
CA GLN A 22 24.82 0.99 -17.53
C GLN A 22 24.92 1.85 -16.24
N ALA A 23 24.46 3.08 -16.29
CA ALA A 23 24.54 4.03 -15.18
C ALA A 23 23.22 4.19 -14.39
N SER A 24 22.15 3.45 -14.71
CA SER A 24 20.93 3.49 -13.90
C SER A 24 21.16 2.82 -12.55
N ALA A 25 20.62 3.39 -11.47
CA ALA A 25 20.69 2.81 -10.14
C ALA A 25 19.57 1.77 -9.92
N GLY A 26 18.38 2.02 -10.48
CA GLY A 26 17.19 1.22 -10.26
C GLY A 26 17.09 -0.04 -11.11
N TYR A 27 16.64 -1.11 -10.49
CA TYR A 27 16.23 -2.35 -11.15
C TYR A 27 14.73 -2.28 -11.41
N ASP A 28 14.30 -2.36 -12.66
CA ASP A 28 12.89 -2.29 -13.06
C ASP A 28 12.15 -3.57 -12.68
N PHE A 29 11.02 -3.41 -11.99
CA PHE A 29 10.10 -4.47 -11.63
C PHE A 29 8.88 -4.47 -12.55
N GLN A 30 8.37 -5.68 -12.82
CA GLN A 30 7.18 -5.92 -13.61
C GLN A 30 6.08 -6.53 -12.78
N VAL A 31 4.84 -6.32 -13.23
CA VAL A 31 3.64 -6.94 -12.66
C VAL A 31 3.62 -8.44 -12.97
N ALA A 32 3.42 -9.28 -11.95
CA ALA A 32 3.46 -10.74 -12.09
C ALA A 32 2.18 -11.33 -12.70
N GLU A 33 1.05 -10.70 -12.48
CA GLU A 33 -0.28 -11.13 -12.96
C GLU A 33 -1.18 -9.92 -13.21
N ASP A 34 -2.19 -10.05 -14.06
CA ASP A 34 -3.16 -9.00 -14.33
C ASP A 34 -3.76 -8.49 -13.01
N THR A 35 -3.64 -7.18 -12.76
CA THR A 35 -4.02 -6.58 -11.48
C THR A 35 -4.92 -5.37 -11.71
N TYR A 36 -6.12 -5.42 -11.13
CA TYR A 36 -7.09 -4.33 -11.15
C TYR A 36 -6.79 -3.33 -10.04
N ILE A 37 -6.75 -2.04 -10.39
CA ILE A 37 -6.53 -0.92 -9.46
C ILE A 37 -7.71 0.03 -9.56
N PRO A 38 -8.63 0.01 -8.57
CA PRO A 38 -9.80 0.90 -8.57
C PRO A 38 -9.37 2.36 -8.46
N SER A 39 -10.17 3.23 -9.06
CA SER A 39 -9.99 4.68 -8.96
C SER A 39 -10.43 5.19 -7.59
N CYS A 40 -9.64 6.08 -6.99
CA CYS A 40 -10.07 6.84 -5.81
C CYS A 40 -11.24 7.81 -6.10
N ALA A 41 -11.58 8.07 -7.36
CA ALA A 41 -12.74 8.89 -7.71
C ALA A 41 -14.06 8.24 -7.27
N HIS A 42 -14.13 6.92 -7.13
CA HIS A 42 -15.31 6.25 -6.56
C HIS A 42 -15.59 6.74 -5.14
N LEU A 43 -14.56 6.92 -4.33
CA LEU A 43 -14.67 7.49 -2.99
C LEU A 43 -15.25 8.91 -3.00
N ILE A 44 -14.75 9.76 -3.91
CA ILE A 44 -15.23 11.15 -4.03
C ILE A 44 -16.70 11.17 -4.46
N ASN A 45 -17.10 10.28 -5.35
CA ASN A 45 -18.48 10.15 -5.79
C ASN A 45 -19.41 9.64 -4.68
N GLU A 46 -18.96 8.68 -3.86
CA GLU A 46 -19.69 8.19 -2.69
C GLU A 46 -19.87 9.30 -1.64
N LEU A 47 -18.79 10.07 -1.35
CA LEU A 47 -18.85 11.25 -0.47
C LEU A 47 -19.82 12.32 -0.98
N ALA A 48 -19.75 12.65 -2.28
CA ALA A 48 -20.64 13.63 -2.89
C ALA A 48 -22.11 13.18 -2.87
N ALA A 49 -22.37 11.89 -3.07
CA ALA A 49 -23.71 11.33 -2.98
C ALA A 49 -24.28 11.39 -1.54
N ALA A 50 -23.45 11.08 -0.55
CA ALA A 50 -23.82 11.18 0.86
C ALA A 50 -24.15 12.62 1.28
N GLN A 51 -23.37 13.62 0.83
CA GLN A 51 -23.65 15.03 1.08
C GLN A 51 -24.97 15.53 0.47
N ILE A 52 -25.37 15.02 -0.70
CA ILE A 52 -26.62 15.41 -1.36
C ILE A 52 -27.85 14.90 -0.58
N THR A 53 -27.72 13.84 0.19
CA THR A 53 -28.83 13.28 0.99
C THR A 53 -28.99 13.95 2.35
N SER A 54 -28.04 14.79 2.78
CA SER A 54 -28.01 15.38 4.12
C SER A 54 -28.37 16.87 4.15
N ASP A 55 -29.53 17.26 3.62
CA ASP A 55 -30.01 18.66 3.68
C ASP A 55 -30.30 19.19 5.11
N TYR A 56 -29.99 18.43 6.18
CA TYR A 56 -30.49 18.71 7.52
C TYR A 56 -29.54 18.48 8.71
N CYS A 57 -28.23 18.31 8.55
CA CYS A 57 -27.34 18.15 9.70
C CYS A 57 -26.06 19.00 9.64
N ASP A 58 -25.60 19.46 10.82
CA ASP A 58 -24.38 20.21 11.00
C ASP A 58 -23.18 19.52 10.32
N HIS A 59 -22.58 20.22 9.38
CA HIS A 59 -21.60 19.69 8.40
C HIS A 59 -20.36 18.97 9.00
N GLU A 60 -20.00 19.21 10.26
CA GLU A 60 -18.79 18.62 10.85
C GLU A 60 -18.96 17.17 11.33
N VAL A 61 -20.14 16.80 11.82
CA VAL A 61 -20.35 15.46 12.42
C VAL A 61 -20.55 14.37 11.34
N LEU A 62 -21.22 14.72 10.25
CA LEU A 62 -21.38 13.81 9.10
C LEU A 62 -20.04 13.44 8.46
N LEU A 63 -19.12 14.39 8.35
CA LEU A 63 -17.81 14.17 7.71
C LEU A 63 -16.98 13.09 8.42
N LEU A 64 -17.03 13.02 9.75
CA LEU A 64 -16.23 12.06 10.53
C LEU A 64 -16.79 10.64 10.49
N SER A 65 -18.12 10.47 10.55
CA SER A 65 -18.76 9.14 10.45
C SER A 65 -18.68 8.58 9.04
N GLU A 66 -18.81 9.42 8.03
CA GLU A 66 -18.65 9.05 6.63
C GLU A 66 -17.19 8.72 6.28
N VAL A 67 -16.23 9.51 6.74
CA VAL A 67 -14.80 9.20 6.59
C VAL A 67 -14.47 7.87 7.30
N ALA A 68 -15.02 7.59 8.47
CA ALA A 68 -14.82 6.32 9.16
C ALA A 68 -15.46 5.13 8.42
N ALA A 69 -16.62 5.31 7.78
CA ALA A 69 -17.24 4.29 6.93
C ALA A 69 -16.45 4.07 5.65
N LEU A 70 -15.93 5.13 5.06
CA LEU A 70 -15.15 5.11 3.81
C LEU A 70 -13.76 4.52 3.99
N THR A 71 -13.11 4.71 5.15
CA THR A 71 -11.83 4.03 5.47
C THR A 71 -12.00 2.52 5.58
N LYS A 72 -13.23 2.02 5.81
CA LYS A 72 -13.57 0.59 5.78
C LYS A 72 -13.93 0.10 4.37
N SER A 73 -14.23 1.00 3.42
CA SER A 73 -14.52 0.66 2.03
C SER A 73 -13.28 0.08 1.33
N SER A 74 -13.47 -0.97 0.55
CA SER A 74 -12.41 -1.59 -0.24
C SER A 74 -11.80 -0.65 -1.30
N HIS A 75 -12.52 0.40 -1.69
CA HIS A 75 -12.09 1.38 -2.70
C HIS A 75 -11.03 2.36 -2.19
N CYS A 76 -10.85 2.49 -0.86
CA CYS A 76 -9.86 3.40 -0.26
C CYS A 76 -8.54 2.73 0.08
N LYS A 77 -8.44 1.41 -0.07
CA LYS A 77 -7.23 0.68 0.29
C LYS A 77 -6.26 0.65 -0.89
N PRO A 78 -4.94 0.84 -0.63
CA PRO A 78 -3.94 0.61 -1.67
C PRO A 78 -4.05 -0.81 -2.23
N THR A 79 -3.91 -0.94 -3.55
CA THR A 79 -3.80 -2.24 -4.20
C THR A 79 -2.39 -2.77 -4.06
N LEU A 80 -2.24 -3.99 -3.53
CA LEU A 80 -0.96 -4.70 -3.50
C LEU A 80 -0.70 -5.33 -4.87
N VAL A 81 0.16 -4.70 -5.67
CA VAL A 81 0.54 -5.17 -7.00
C VAL A 81 1.66 -6.20 -6.87
N PRO A 82 1.43 -7.47 -7.20
CA PRO A 82 2.42 -8.53 -7.04
C PRO A 82 3.52 -8.43 -8.11
N THR A 83 4.76 -8.66 -7.70
CA THR A 83 5.91 -8.74 -8.61
C THR A 83 6.37 -10.18 -8.87
N GLY A 84 6.00 -11.13 -8.00
CA GLY A 84 6.50 -12.51 -8.04
C GLY A 84 7.97 -12.64 -7.64
N ILE A 85 8.59 -11.58 -7.12
CA ILE A 85 10.03 -11.49 -6.85
C ILE A 85 10.28 -11.40 -5.35
N LYS A 86 11.34 -12.05 -4.89
CA LYS A 86 11.98 -11.86 -3.57
C LYS A 86 13.44 -11.48 -3.75
N CYS A 87 14.04 -10.86 -2.72
CA CYS A 87 15.40 -10.35 -2.82
C CYS A 87 16.26 -10.74 -1.62
N LYS A 88 17.39 -11.41 -1.89
CA LYS A 88 18.42 -11.71 -0.90
C LYS A 88 19.50 -10.62 -0.91
N MET A 89 19.82 -10.06 0.25
CA MET A 89 20.80 -9.00 0.41
C MET A 89 21.55 -9.09 1.75
N PRO A 90 22.71 -8.40 1.91
CA PRO A 90 23.41 -8.30 3.19
C PRO A 90 22.57 -7.57 4.25
N LYS A 91 22.85 -7.86 5.54
CA LYS A 91 22.12 -7.30 6.69
C LYS A 91 22.23 -5.76 6.83
N ASP A 92 23.26 -5.16 6.27
CA ASP A 92 23.50 -3.72 6.27
C ASP A 92 22.92 -2.99 5.04
N THR A 93 22.03 -3.67 4.34
CA THR A 93 21.47 -3.21 3.07
C THR A 93 19.95 -3.40 3.07
N TYR A 94 19.22 -2.46 2.49
CA TYR A 94 17.82 -2.60 2.17
C TYR A 94 17.57 -2.31 0.69
N LEU A 95 16.42 -2.75 0.17
CA LEU A 95 15.98 -2.41 -1.17
C LEU A 95 14.87 -1.36 -1.07
N GLU A 96 15.16 -0.15 -1.55
CA GLU A 96 14.18 0.94 -1.63
C GLU A 96 13.37 0.84 -2.91
N LEU A 97 12.06 0.83 -2.78
CA LEU A 97 11.13 0.78 -3.90
C LEU A 97 10.54 2.15 -4.19
N SER A 98 10.45 2.50 -5.46
CA SER A 98 9.70 3.65 -5.96
C SER A 98 8.95 3.29 -7.24
N VAL A 99 7.83 3.96 -7.54
CA VAL A 99 7.20 3.83 -8.85
C VAL A 99 8.10 4.42 -9.95
N ARG A 100 7.92 3.96 -11.17
CA ARG A 100 8.59 4.59 -12.32
C ARG A 100 8.01 5.97 -12.58
N SER A 101 8.81 6.89 -13.13
CA SER A 101 8.40 8.26 -13.44
C SER A 101 7.16 8.35 -14.35
N SER A 102 6.92 7.35 -15.18
CA SER A 102 5.72 7.26 -16.03
C SER A 102 4.43 6.98 -15.25
N CYS A 103 4.51 6.31 -14.09
CA CYS A 103 3.33 5.96 -13.30
C CYS A 103 2.57 7.21 -12.82
N PRO A 104 3.16 8.15 -12.06
CA PRO A 104 2.46 9.37 -11.67
C PRO A 104 2.22 10.31 -12.86
N LEU A 105 3.18 10.43 -13.78
CA LEU A 105 3.11 11.41 -14.87
C LEU A 105 2.01 11.11 -15.90
N LYS A 106 1.80 9.83 -16.24
CA LYS A 106 0.88 9.42 -17.31
C LYS A 106 -0.40 8.75 -16.78
N HIS A 107 -0.32 8.11 -15.62
CA HIS A 107 -1.37 7.24 -15.12
C HIS A 107 -1.91 7.62 -13.75
N TRP A 108 -1.34 8.66 -13.10
CA TRP A 108 -1.73 9.10 -11.76
C TRP A 108 -1.63 7.98 -10.70
N LEU A 109 -0.74 7.01 -10.95
CA LEU A 109 -0.46 5.93 -10.01
C LEU A 109 0.68 6.35 -9.08
N ILE A 110 0.44 6.30 -7.78
CA ILE A 110 1.43 6.63 -6.76
C ILE A 110 1.67 5.44 -5.83
N LEU A 111 2.85 5.42 -5.21
CA LEU A 111 3.15 4.47 -4.14
C LEU A 111 2.56 5.01 -2.83
N ALA A 112 1.68 4.23 -2.18
CA ALA A 112 0.91 4.67 -1.02
C ALA A 112 1.77 5.11 0.17
N ASN A 113 2.90 4.44 0.37
CA ASN A 113 3.86 4.73 1.44
C ASN A 113 5.00 5.69 1.02
N GLY A 114 4.88 6.35 -0.13
CA GLY A 114 5.92 7.22 -0.70
C GLY A 114 7.13 6.45 -1.21
N VAL A 115 7.80 5.69 -0.35
CA VAL A 115 8.84 4.70 -0.69
C VAL A 115 8.55 3.39 0.01
N GLY A 116 8.79 2.26 -0.66
CA GLY A 116 8.74 0.94 -0.05
C GLY A 116 10.12 0.56 0.49
N ILE A 117 10.18 0.03 1.70
CA ILE A 117 11.40 -0.48 2.31
C ILE A 117 11.31 -1.99 2.40
N ILE A 118 12.24 -2.68 1.76
CA ILE A 118 12.38 -4.13 1.84
C ILE A 118 13.65 -4.43 2.62
N ASP A 119 13.49 -4.93 3.82
CA ASP A 119 14.58 -5.26 4.73
C ASP A 119 15.28 -6.57 4.34
N ALA A 120 16.52 -6.73 4.77
CA ALA A 120 17.29 -7.93 4.47
C ALA A 120 16.69 -9.21 5.07
N ASP A 121 16.02 -9.11 6.23
CA ASP A 121 15.36 -10.22 6.91
C ASP A 121 13.96 -10.54 6.38
N TYR A 122 13.46 -9.74 5.44
CA TYR A 122 12.20 -10.01 4.75
C TYR A 122 12.31 -11.23 3.82
N TYR A 123 13.52 -11.53 3.32
CA TYR A 123 13.78 -12.66 2.44
C TYR A 123 13.47 -14.00 3.13
N ASN A 124 12.65 -14.81 2.47
CA ASN A 124 12.18 -16.12 2.94
C ASN A 124 11.44 -16.08 4.29
N ASN A 125 10.76 -14.97 4.62
CA ASN A 125 9.87 -14.98 5.78
C ASN A 125 8.76 -16.04 5.63
N PRO A 126 8.21 -16.56 6.73
CA PRO A 126 7.28 -17.70 6.69
C PRO A 126 5.93 -17.40 6.03
N ASP A 127 5.49 -16.13 5.99
CA ASP A 127 4.15 -15.78 5.49
C ASP A 127 4.08 -15.79 3.96
N ASN A 128 5.08 -15.21 3.29
CA ASN A 128 5.02 -14.98 1.84
C ASN A 128 6.36 -15.15 1.12
N GLU A 129 7.33 -15.83 1.70
CA GLU A 129 8.69 -16.05 1.18
C GLU A 129 9.49 -14.76 0.94
N GLY A 130 9.05 -13.61 1.43
CA GLY A 130 9.63 -12.31 1.11
C GLY A 130 9.17 -11.77 -0.25
N HIS A 131 7.96 -12.12 -0.68
CA HIS A 131 7.36 -11.63 -1.92
C HIS A 131 7.19 -10.12 -1.88
N ILE A 132 7.80 -9.43 -2.84
CA ILE A 132 7.77 -7.98 -2.98
C ILE A 132 6.50 -7.54 -3.70
N PHE A 133 5.77 -6.59 -3.09
CA PHE A 133 4.60 -5.95 -3.68
C PHE A 133 4.83 -4.44 -3.77
N PHE A 134 4.18 -3.80 -4.74
CA PHE A 134 4.03 -2.35 -4.77
C PHE A 134 2.64 -1.98 -4.26
N GLN A 135 2.57 -1.11 -3.25
CA GLN A 135 1.31 -0.59 -2.71
C GLN A 135 0.87 0.62 -3.53
N ILE A 136 -0.05 0.41 -4.45
CA ILE A 136 -0.42 1.43 -5.44
C ILE A 136 -1.79 2.04 -5.12
N ILE A 137 -1.85 3.38 -5.15
CA ILE A 137 -3.08 4.16 -5.18
C ILE A 137 -3.27 4.73 -6.58
N ASN A 138 -4.49 4.62 -7.10
CA ASN A 138 -4.89 5.18 -8.38
C ASN A 138 -5.66 6.49 -8.17
N LEU A 139 -5.00 7.62 -8.40
CA LEU A 139 -5.59 8.96 -8.30
C LEU A 139 -6.29 9.41 -9.58
N SER A 140 -6.26 8.60 -10.66
CA SER A 140 -6.96 8.93 -11.90
C SER A 140 -8.48 8.77 -11.73
N PRO A 141 -9.29 9.42 -12.56
CA PRO A 141 -10.75 9.27 -12.51
C PRO A 141 -11.26 7.92 -13.04
N PHE A 142 -10.37 7.06 -13.55
CA PHE A 142 -10.72 5.78 -14.17
C PHE A 142 -10.00 4.62 -13.49
N ASP A 143 -10.69 3.47 -13.43
CA ASP A 143 -10.07 2.22 -13.03
C ASP A 143 -8.97 1.81 -14.01
N ILE A 144 -7.90 1.22 -13.50
CA ILE A 144 -6.76 0.79 -14.30
C ILE A 144 -6.58 -0.72 -14.16
N MET A 145 -6.42 -1.40 -15.30
CA MET A 145 -6.00 -2.79 -15.36
C MET A 145 -4.53 -2.84 -15.77
N LEU A 146 -3.65 -3.14 -14.82
CA LEU A 146 -2.26 -3.47 -15.11
C LEU A 146 -2.19 -4.90 -15.67
N LYS A 147 -1.45 -5.06 -16.74
CA LYS A 147 -1.23 -6.36 -17.36
C LYS A 147 0.07 -6.99 -16.86
N LYS A 148 0.08 -8.32 -16.79
CA LYS A 148 1.31 -9.07 -16.54
C LYS A 148 2.42 -8.60 -17.47
N GLY A 149 3.59 -8.28 -16.88
CA GLY A 149 4.75 -7.76 -17.60
C GLY A 149 4.82 -6.24 -17.69
N ASP A 150 3.76 -5.51 -17.31
CA ASP A 150 3.82 -4.05 -17.24
C ASP A 150 4.86 -3.61 -16.20
N ALA A 151 5.64 -2.59 -16.55
CA ALA A 151 6.65 -2.05 -15.65
C ALA A 151 6.01 -1.10 -14.64
N ILE A 152 6.02 -1.49 -13.35
CA ILE A 152 5.33 -0.76 -12.27
C ILE A 152 6.26 0.13 -11.45
N GLY A 153 7.48 -0.28 -11.19
CA GLY A 153 8.38 0.42 -10.31
C GLY A 153 9.83 0.04 -10.52
N GLN A 154 10.67 0.54 -9.64
CA GLN A 154 12.09 0.23 -9.59
C GLN A 154 12.54 0.02 -8.14
N GLY A 155 13.60 -0.76 -7.95
CA GLY A 155 14.25 -0.98 -6.67
C GLY A 155 15.72 -0.56 -6.70
N ILE A 156 16.17 0.15 -5.67
CA ILE A 156 17.56 0.62 -5.53
C ILE A 156 18.12 0.05 -4.23
N PHE A 157 19.26 -0.65 -4.30
CA PHE A 157 19.96 -1.11 -3.10
C PHE A 157 20.64 0.06 -2.40
N LYS A 158 20.39 0.19 -1.10
CA LYS A 158 20.99 1.21 -0.24
C LYS A 158 21.54 0.61 1.04
N LYS A 159 22.66 1.16 1.54
CA LYS A 159 23.18 0.86 2.87
C LYS A 159 22.57 1.77 3.92
N TYR A 160 22.48 1.27 5.15
CA TYR A 160 22.04 2.05 6.31
C TYR A 160 22.97 1.84 7.50
N TYR A 161 22.87 2.72 8.46
CA TYR A 161 23.62 2.65 9.72
C TYR A 161 22.63 2.47 10.87
N LEU A 162 23.06 1.77 11.90
CA LEU A 162 22.31 1.62 13.14
C LEU A 162 22.71 2.74 14.13
N ALA A 163 21.82 3.06 15.06
CA ALA A 163 22.16 3.92 16.19
C ALA A 163 23.17 3.19 17.11
N ASP A 164 24.03 3.95 17.82
CA ASP A 164 25.09 3.39 18.65
C ASP A 164 24.55 2.53 19.81
N ASP A 165 23.32 2.80 20.26
CA ASP A 165 22.62 2.13 21.35
C ASP A 165 21.56 1.13 20.88
N ASP A 166 21.58 0.72 19.60
CA ASP A 166 20.66 -0.28 19.06
C ASP A 166 20.91 -1.66 19.68
N MET A 167 19.92 -2.15 20.45
CA MET A 167 19.94 -3.43 21.17
C MET A 167 18.92 -4.46 20.63
N VAL A 168 18.37 -4.24 19.44
CA VAL A 168 17.33 -5.11 18.86
C VAL A 168 17.88 -6.48 18.50
N THR A 169 17.30 -7.52 19.11
CA THR A 169 17.65 -8.94 18.86
C THR A 169 16.49 -9.75 18.29
N ALA A 170 15.31 -9.14 18.16
CA ALA A 170 14.11 -9.80 17.65
C ALA A 170 14.27 -10.24 16.19
N LEU A 171 13.75 -11.42 15.87
CA LEU A 171 13.69 -11.93 14.49
C LEU A 171 12.33 -11.59 13.91
N ARG A 172 12.30 -11.29 12.61
CA ARG A 172 11.05 -11.05 11.85
C ARG A 172 10.17 -12.30 11.90
N GLN A 173 8.91 -12.12 12.28
CA GLN A 173 7.92 -13.21 12.36
C GLN A 173 6.94 -13.21 11.19
N GLY A 174 6.80 -12.06 10.46
CA GLY A 174 5.80 -11.94 9.40
C GLY A 174 6.14 -10.92 8.33
N GLY A 175 5.20 -10.75 7.39
CA GLY A 175 5.28 -9.85 6.24
C GLY A 175 4.73 -8.45 6.50
N PHE A 176 3.74 -8.04 5.70
CA PHE A 176 3.12 -6.72 5.81
C PHE A 176 2.29 -6.56 7.08
N GLY A 177 2.48 -5.43 7.81
CA GLY A 177 1.59 -5.00 8.88
C GLY A 177 1.71 -5.76 10.20
N SER A 178 2.85 -6.38 10.48
CA SER A 178 3.11 -7.02 11.78
C SER A 178 3.42 -6.02 12.91
N THR A 179 3.46 -4.73 12.62
CA THR A 179 3.53 -3.63 13.58
C THR A 179 2.12 -3.12 13.86
N ASP A 180 1.80 -2.91 15.12
CA ASP A 180 0.48 -2.54 15.63
C ASP A 180 -0.19 -1.46 14.76
N ILE A 181 -1.32 -1.82 14.18
CA ILE A 181 -2.20 -0.85 13.53
C ILE A 181 -2.89 -0.10 14.68
N VAL A 182 -2.47 1.13 14.91
CA VAL A 182 -3.25 2.08 15.72
C VAL A 182 -4.60 2.23 15.00
N ASP A 183 -5.71 1.90 15.67
CA ASP A 183 -7.04 2.09 15.11
C ASP A 183 -7.19 3.59 14.76
N VAL A 184 -7.85 3.90 13.65
CA VAL A 184 -8.06 5.30 13.23
C VAL A 184 -8.76 6.10 14.33
N LEU A 185 -9.58 5.45 15.15
CA LEU A 185 -10.23 6.04 16.34
C LEU A 185 -9.21 6.43 17.42
N ASP A 186 -8.08 5.73 17.55
CA ASP A 186 -7.02 6.07 18.50
C ASP A 186 -6.21 7.32 18.07
N LEU A 187 -6.17 7.63 16.77
CA LEU A 187 -5.51 8.84 16.23
C LEU A 187 -6.32 10.12 16.47
N PHE A 188 -7.65 10.01 16.56
CA PHE A 188 -8.54 11.16 16.75
C PHE A 188 -9.08 11.29 18.18
N GLY A 189 -8.66 10.40 19.10
CA GLY A 189 -9.17 10.33 20.47
C GLY A 189 -10.51 9.60 20.55
N THR A 190 -10.83 9.08 21.73
CA THR A 190 -12.17 8.56 21.99
C THR A 190 -13.15 9.74 22.00
N PRO A 191 -14.23 9.69 21.20
CA PRO A 191 -15.26 10.72 21.22
C PRO A 191 -15.79 10.88 22.65
N ASN A 192 -16.00 12.11 23.09
CA ASN A 192 -16.65 12.35 24.38
C ASN A 192 -18.08 11.76 24.36
N ALA A 193 -18.71 11.64 25.52
CA ALA A 193 -20.02 10.96 25.62
C ALA A 193 -21.10 11.57 24.71
N GLN A 194 -21.00 12.86 24.41
CA GLN A 194 -21.93 13.59 23.55
C GLN A 194 -21.68 13.30 22.06
N GLU A 195 -20.41 13.16 21.67
CA GLU A 195 -20.02 12.76 20.31
C GLU A 195 -20.33 11.27 20.05
N ALA A 196 -20.20 10.40 21.06
CA ALA A 196 -20.57 8.99 20.99
C ALA A 196 -22.08 8.79 20.75
N ASP A 197 -22.93 9.62 21.36
CA ASP A 197 -24.39 9.56 21.18
C ASP A 197 -24.77 9.95 19.71
N TYR A 198 -24.10 10.93 19.11
CA TYR A 198 -24.33 11.32 17.71
C TYR A 198 -23.87 10.25 16.73
N ILE A 199 -22.75 9.59 17.02
CA ILE A 199 -22.23 8.47 16.20
C ILE A 199 -23.20 7.28 16.27
N GLN A 200 -23.76 6.96 17.46
CA GLN A 200 -24.72 5.88 17.62
C GLN A 200 -26.04 6.20 16.90
N LEU A 201 -26.53 7.43 16.98
CA LEU A 201 -27.73 7.85 16.25
C LEU A 201 -27.57 7.72 14.73
N GLY A 202 -26.39 8.05 14.20
CA GLY A 202 -26.06 7.86 12.77
C GLY A 202 -26.06 6.39 12.36
N ILE A 203 -25.55 5.50 13.22
CA ILE A 203 -25.53 4.04 12.97
C ILE A 203 -26.95 3.46 13.00
N ASP A 204 -27.80 3.90 13.91
CA ASP A 204 -29.17 3.40 14.07
C ASP A 204 -30.09 3.85 12.93
N LEU A 205 -29.85 5.05 12.39
CA LEU A 205 -30.53 5.54 11.18
C LEU A 205 -30.16 4.78 9.90
N PHE A 206 -28.95 4.21 9.85
CA PHE A 206 -28.50 3.41 8.70
C PHE A 206 -28.99 1.95 8.74
N ASN A 207 -29.39 1.45 9.91
CA ASN A 207 -29.88 0.07 10.12
C ASN A 207 -31.41 -0.02 10.17
N SER A 208 -32.12 1.08 10.03
CA SER A 208 -33.60 1.16 9.96
C SER A 208 -34.07 1.39 8.53
#